data_c4e62d97617eaa0d32fb588a4c0d37b1
#
_entry.id   c4e62d97617eaa0d32fb588a4c0d37b1
#
_cell.length_a   1.000
_cell.length_b   1.000
_cell.length_c   1.000
_cell.angle_alpha   90.00
_cell.angle_beta   90.00
_cell.angle_gamma   90.00
#
_symmetry.space_group_name_H-M   'P 1'
#
loop_
_entity.id
_entity.type
_entity.pdbx_description
1 polymer ?
#
loop_
_entity_poly.entity_id
_entity_poly.type
_entity_poly.pdbx_seq_one_letter_code
_entity_poly.pdbx_strand_id
1 'polypeptide(L)'
;MPDWLRIWWDAFGGDADLSILSVRHQENVIGLAPLQLKGDSAAFIGSTNVCDYLDFIVAAGREEEFFDVLLDHLNQQGITNLELGLLRPDSTVLVDLVHVAENRGCKVSTTPEDITLELDLPVAWEEYLGLLNGKQRHEVKRKLRRLDEAGEVYLRVVEDVAEIPQHMSTFFELLKMSSSEKAAFVTDQMASFFRTLAGAMAKSKILKLYILELNDAPVAAAMCFDFNATLHLYNSGFDPNFHSLSVGSLCNVLSIKDAIQSGRQKYDFLKGEETYKHRLGGREVPLYNCRIWL
;
A
#
# COMPACT_ATOMS: atom_id res chain seq x y z
N MET A 1 -1.54 -10.09 0.91
CA MET A 1 -1.02 -11.06 -0.08
C MET A 1 -0.05 -12.01 0.61
N PRO A 2 -0.13 -13.35 0.40
CA PRO A 2 0.71 -14.31 1.12
C PRO A 2 2.21 -14.06 0.95
N ASP A 3 2.68 -13.84 -0.29
CA ASP A 3 4.10 -13.57 -0.54
C ASP A 3 4.62 -12.31 0.16
N TRP A 4 3.80 -11.26 0.25
CA TRP A 4 4.14 -10.04 0.99
C TRP A 4 4.40 -10.35 2.47
N LEU A 5 3.45 -11.05 3.12
CA LEU A 5 3.54 -11.36 4.54
C LEU A 5 4.73 -12.30 4.84
N ARG A 6 4.98 -13.29 3.96
CA ARG A 6 6.13 -14.18 4.08
C ARG A 6 7.45 -13.41 3.98
N ILE A 7 7.60 -12.56 2.94
CA ILE A 7 8.82 -11.76 2.73
C ILE A 7 9.02 -10.76 3.89
N TRP A 8 7.91 -10.18 4.39
CA TRP A 8 7.97 -9.32 5.55
C TRP A 8 8.44 -10.09 6.79
N TRP A 9 7.89 -11.28 7.02
CA TRP A 9 8.25 -12.13 8.15
C TRP A 9 9.73 -12.53 8.11
N ASP A 10 10.22 -12.96 6.96
CA ASP A 10 11.62 -13.34 6.76
C ASP A 10 12.60 -12.17 7.01
N ALA A 11 12.16 -10.93 6.75
CA ALA A 11 12.99 -9.75 6.95
C ALA A 11 12.88 -9.13 8.35
N PHE A 12 11.69 -9.16 8.98
CA PHE A 12 11.35 -8.34 10.15
C PHE A 12 10.65 -9.09 11.29
N GLY A 13 10.34 -10.38 11.16
CA GLY A 13 9.59 -11.16 12.17
C GLY A 13 10.24 -11.20 13.55
N GLY A 14 11.60 -11.13 13.61
CA GLY A 14 12.33 -10.94 14.85
C GLY A 14 12.04 -11.99 15.92
N ASP A 15 11.77 -11.51 17.16
CA ASP A 15 11.55 -12.35 18.34
C ASP A 15 10.05 -12.69 18.57
N ALA A 16 9.17 -12.38 17.63
CA ALA A 16 7.75 -12.74 17.71
C ALA A 16 7.52 -14.17 17.19
N ASP A 17 6.49 -14.83 17.69
CA ASP A 17 6.07 -16.14 17.22
C ASP A 17 5.07 -15.99 16.04
N LEU A 18 5.35 -16.73 14.95
CA LEU A 18 4.46 -16.77 13.79
C LEU A 18 3.21 -17.61 14.10
N SER A 19 2.03 -17.03 13.93
CA SER A 19 0.75 -17.73 14.12
C SER A 19 -0.16 -17.48 12.92
N ILE A 20 -0.18 -18.41 11.98
CA ILE A 20 -1.12 -18.38 10.85
C ILE A 20 -2.24 -19.40 11.15
N LEU A 21 -3.40 -18.88 11.51
CA LEU A 21 -4.56 -19.71 11.87
C LEU A 21 -5.51 -19.81 10.69
N SER A 22 -6.10 -20.99 10.50
CA SER A 22 -7.19 -21.20 9.56
C SER A 22 -8.41 -21.74 10.28
N VAL A 23 -9.55 -21.10 10.08
CA VAL A 23 -10.84 -21.60 10.56
C VAL A 23 -11.51 -22.39 9.45
N ARG A 24 -12.06 -23.54 9.79
CA ARG A 24 -12.75 -24.42 8.85
C ARG A 24 -14.18 -24.70 9.29
N HIS A 25 -15.05 -24.72 8.30
CA HIS A 25 -16.39 -25.27 8.45
C HIS A 25 -16.48 -26.53 7.60
N GLN A 26 -16.58 -27.69 8.25
CA GLN A 26 -16.42 -29.01 7.60
C GLN A 26 -15.05 -29.08 6.87
N GLU A 27 -15.06 -29.35 5.55
CA GLU A 27 -13.87 -29.44 4.72
C GLU A 27 -13.36 -28.08 4.18
N ASN A 28 -14.16 -27.00 4.29
CA ASN A 28 -13.87 -25.72 3.67
C ASN A 28 -13.19 -24.75 4.65
N VAL A 29 -12.13 -24.08 4.19
CA VAL A 29 -11.54 -22.95 4.90
C VAL A 29 -12.48 -21.76 4.76
N ILE A 30 -12.95 -21.22 5.88
CA ILE A 30 -13.83 -20.04 5.94
C ILE A 30 -13.08 -18.76 6.30
N GLY A 31 -11.85 -18.86 6.79
CA GLY A 31 -11.02 -17.68 7.02
C GLY A 31 -9.61 -18.02 7.44
N LEU A 32 -8.75 -16.98 7.34
CA LEU A 32 -7.34 -17.01 7.70
C LEU A 32 -7.01 -15.81 8.59
N ALA A 33 -6.30 -16.07 9.69
CA ALA A 33 -5.77 -15.06 10.59
C ALA A 33 -4.23 -15.07 10.55
N PRO A 34 -3.60 -14.15 9.79
CA PRO A 34 -2.15 -14.02 9.74
C PRO A 34 -1.66 -13.16 10.92
N LEU A 35 -1.35 -13.81 12.03
CA LEU A 35 -0.97 -13.15 13.28
C LEU A 35 0.50 -13.41 13.63
N GLN A 36 1.06 -12.48 14.39
CA GLN A 36 2.28 -12.64 15.17
C GLN A 36 1.92 -12.52 16.65
N LEU A 37 2.56 -13.35 17.48
CA LEU A 37 2.32 -13.38 18.91
C LEU A 37 3.54 -12.88 19.66
N LYS A 38 3.32 -12.08 20.70
CA LYS A 38 4.37 -11.64 21.61
C LYS A 38 3.84 -11.59 23.04
N GLY A 39 4.29 -12.53 23.86
CA GLY A 39 3.72 -12.72 25.20
C GLY A 39 2.23 -13.10 25.13
N ASP A 40 1.39 -12.31 25.75
CA ASP A 40 -0.07 -12.48 25.78
C ASP A 40 -0.82 -11.61 24.74
N SER A 41 -0.11 -11.04 23.80
CA SER A 41 -0.66 -10.16 22.77
C SER A 41 -0.52 -10.75 21.38
N ALA A 42 -1.54 -10.56 20.54
CA ALA A 42 -1.54 -10.90 19.13
C ALA A 42 -1.74 -9.65 18.26
N ALA A 43 -1.00 -9.56 17.15
CA ALA A 43 -1.13 -8.51 16.16
C ALA A 43 -1.05 -9.10 14.75
N PHE A 44 -1.44 -8.34 13.72
CA PHE A 44 -1.20 -8.78 12.34
C PHE A 44 0.29 -8.93 12.04
N ILE A 45 0.63 -9.88 11.16
CA ILE A 45 1.94 -9.93 10.52
C ILE A 45 2.07 -8.69 9.64
N GLY A 46 3.05 -7.83 9.93
CA GLY A 46 3.26 -6.58 9.24
C GLY A 46 3.70 -5.47 10.21
N SER A 47 4.03 -4.33 9.66
CA SER A 47 4.33 -3.12 10.44
C SER A 47 3.90 -1.87 9.70
N THR A 48 3.64 -0.81 10.45
CA THR A 48 3.26 0.51 9.92
C THR A 48 4.33 1.14 9.03
N ASN A 49 5.57 0.63 9.06
CA ASN A 49 6.67 1.14 8.25
C ASN A 49 6.61 0.69 6.79
N VAL A 50 6.01 -0.49 6.52
CA VAL A 50 6.03 -1.10 5.18
C VAL A 50 4.69 -1.73 4.77
N CYS A 51 3.68 -1.66 5.63
CA CYS A 51 2.32 -2.07 5.31
C CYS A 51 1.39 -0.86 5.42
N ASP A 52 0.44 -0.76 4.51
CA ASP A 52 -0.56 0.32 4.51
C ASP A 52 -1.93 -0.18 4.94
N TYR A 53 -2.26 -1.45 4.66
CA TYR A 53 -3.52 -2.09 5.02
C TYR A 53 -3.31 -3.49 5.52
N LEU A 54 -3.96 -3.84 6.63
CA LEU A 54 -3.97 -5.18 7.19
C LEU A 54 -5.40 -5.57 7.55
N ASP A 55 -5.75 -6.84 7.31
CA ASP A 55 -7.07 -7.38 7.64
C ASP A 55 -7.01 -8.91 7.72
N PHE A 56 -8.05 -9.52 8.29
CA PHE A 56 -8.30 -10.94 8.16
C PHE A 56 -8.80 -11.28 6.76
N ILE A 57 -8.65 -12.53 6.35
CA ILE A 57 -9.22 -13.04 5.11
C ILE A 57 -10.39 -13.94 5.50
N VAL A 58 -11.61 -13.50 5.24
CA VAL A 58 -12.83 -14.19 5.64
C VAL A 58 -13.73 -14.42 4.43
N ALA A 59 -14.34 -15.59 4.35
CA ALA A 59 -15.33 -15.88 3.32
C ALA A 59 -16.62 -15.10 3.61
N ALA A 60 -17.17 -14.44 2.61
CA ALA A 60 -18.37 -13.62 2.72
C ALA A 60 -19.55 -14.38 3.35
N GLY A 61 -20.16 -13.77 4.36
CA GLY A 61 -21.27 -14.36 5.13
C GLY A 61 -20.84 -15.40 6.17
N ARG A 62 -19.53 -15.49 6.48
CA ARG A 62 -18.97 -16.39 7.49
C ARG A 62 -18.18 -15.65 8.56
N GLU A 63 -18.29 -14.32 8.61
CA GLU A 63 -17.49 -13.43 9.44
C GLU A 63 -17.74 -13.71 10.92
N GLU A 64 -19.00 -13.79 11.36
CA GLU A 64 -19.36 -14.06 12.75
C GLU A 64 -18.80 -15.41 13.22
N GLU A 65 -19.03 -16.48 12.46
CA GLU A 65 -18.51 -17.82 12.79
C GLU A 65 -16.98 -17.84 12.86
N PHE A 66 -16.33 -17.17 11.90
CA PHE A 66 -14.87 -17.09 11.87
C PHE A 66 -14.33 -16.40 13.13
N PHE A 67 -14.90 -15.25 13.50
CA PHE A 67 -14.40 -14.48 14.62
C PHE A 67 -14.73 -15.13 15.98
N ASP A 68 -15.89 -15.79 16.12
CA ASP A 68 -16.20 -16.56 17.32
C ASP A 68 -15.17 -17.64 17.59
N VAL A 69 -14.87 -18.45 16.57
CA VAL A 69 -13.88 -19.53 16.68
C VAL A 69 -12.47 -18.98 16.93
N LEU A 70 -12.10 -17.89 16.24
CA LEU A 70 -10.80 -17.25 16.41
C LEU A 70 -10.60 -16.73 17.85
N LEU A 71 -11.58 -15.99 18.38
CA LEU A 71 -11.51 -15.43 19.73
C LEU A 71 -11.45 -16.53 20.81
N ASP A 72 -12.23 -17.60 20.66
CA ASP A 72 -12.16 -18.75 21.56
C ASP A 72 -10.79 -19.41 21.54
N HIS A 73 -10.22 -19.60 20.35
CA HIS A 73 -8.89 -20.19 20.20
C HIS A 73 -7.81 -19.32 20.84
N LEU A 74 -7.81 -18.03 20.56
CA LEU A 74 -6.83 -17.10 21.13
C LEU A 74 -6.89 -17.04 22.65
N ASN A 75 -8.11 -17.01 23.22
CA ASN A 75 -8.30 -17.05 24.67
C ASN A 75 -7.77 -18.37 25.28
N GLN A 76 -8.03 -19.52 24.64
CA GLN A 76 -7.49 -20.83 25.08
C GLN A 76 -5.94 -20.87 25.02
N GLN A 77 -5.32 -20.10 24.11
CA GLN A 77 -3.87 -19.97 24.03
C GLN A 77 -3.29 -18.95 25.03
N GLY A 78 -4.12 -18.33 25.87
CA GLY A 78 -3.70 -17.35 26.87
C GLY A 78 -3.44 -15.95 26.28
N ILE A 79 -3.91 -15.68 25.06
CA ILE A 79 -3.85 -14.34 24.49
C ILE A 79 -4.95 -13.50 25.15
N THR A 80 -4.57 -12.37 25.70
CA THR A 80 -5.46 -11.44 26.39
C THR A 80 -5.67 -10.13 25.63
N ASN A 81 -4.85 -9.86 24.61
CA ASN A 81 -4.90 -8.62 23.84
C ASN A 81 -4.78 -8.90 22.34
N LEU A 82 -5.64 -8.24 21.55
CA LEU A 82 -5.48 -8.09 20.11
C LEU A 82 -5.15 -6.63 19.81
N GLU A 83 -4.05 -6.39 19.08
CA GLU A 83 -3.63 -5.08 18.62
C GLU A 83 -3.63 -5.06 17.09
N LEU A 84 -4.69 -4.52 16.49
CA LEU A 84 -4.95 -4.58 15.06
C LEU A 84 -4.90 -3.16 14.47
N GLY A 85 -3.84 -2.83 13.76
CA GLY A 85 -3.62 -1.51 13.15
C GLY A 85 -3.78 -1.50 11.64
N LEU A 86 -3.70 -0.31 11.05
CA LEU A 86 -3.80 -0.06 9.61
C LEU A 86 -5.13 -0.52 9.01
N LEU A 87 -6.20 -0.35 9.78
CA LEU A 87 -7.54 -0.81 9.42
C LEU A 87 -8.27 0.22 8.58
N ARG A 88 -8.73 -0.17 7.43
CA ARG A 88 -9.68 0.61 6.63
C ARG A 88 -11.07 0.60 7.29
N PRO A 89 -11.93 1.62 7.04
CA PRO A 89 -13.29 1.65 7.56
C PRO A 89 -14.15 0.43 7.17
N ASP A 90 -13.84 -0.17 6.01
CA ASP A 90 -14.50 -1.33 5.43
C ASP A 90 -13.80 -2.66 5.76
N SER A 91 -12.82 -2.67 6.69
CA SER A 91 -12.14 -3.88 7.14
C SER A 91 -13.07 -4.82 7.90
N THR A 92 -12.83 -6.13 7.79
CA THR A 92 -13.59 -7.14 8.55
C THR A 92 -13.43 -6.96 10.05
N VAL A 93 -12.32 -6.36 10.50
CA VAL A 93 -12.13 -6.02 11.92
C VAL A 93 -13.15 -5.00 12.38
N LEU A 94 -13.30 -3.88 11.67
CA LEU A 94 -14.19 -2.78 12.12
C LEU A 94 -15.67 -3.09 11.86
N VAL A 95 -15.96 -3.81 10.77
CA VAL A 95 -17.35 -4.11 10.39
C VAL A 95 -17.91 -5.28 11.20
N ASP A 96 -17.12 -6.32 11.45
CA ASP A 96 -17.61 -7.58 12.00
C ASP A 96 -16.98 -7.94 13.35
N LEU A 97 -15.64 -8.00 13.46
CA LEU A 97 -14.95 -8.44 14.67
C LEU A 97 -15.30 -7.58 15.89
N VAL A 98 -15.34 -6.25 15.73
CA VAL A 98 -15.70 -5.33 16.83
C VAL A 98 -17.06 -5.71 17.43
N HIS A 99 -18.05 -5.94 16.58
CA HIS A 99 -19.39 -6.33 17.00
C HIS A 99 -19.41 -7.69 17.73
N VAL A 100 -18.71 -8.69 17.17
CA VAL A 100 -18.59 -10.03 17.80
C VAL A 100 -17.92 -9.92 19.17
N ALA A 101 -16.83 -9.17 19.29
CA ALA A 101 -16.11 -9.00 20.54
C ALA A 101 -16.95 -8.27 21.61
N GLU A 102 -17.66 -7.21 21.24
CA GLU A 102 -18.57 -6.49 22.15
C GLU A 102 -19.72 -7.38 22.64
N ASN A 103 -20.34 -8.18 21.77
CA ASN A 103 -21.40 -9.12 22.13
C ASN A 103 -20.89 -10.21 23.11
N ARG A 104 -19.62 -10.54 23.08
CA ARG A 104 -18.95 -11.46 24.03
C ARG A 104 -18.52 -10.79 25.33
N GLY A 105 -18.76 -9.50 25.48
CA GLY A 105 -18.40 -8.72 26.66
C GLY A 105 -16.94 -8.28 26.71
N CYS A 106 -16.20 -8.40 25.61
CA CYS A 106 -14.84 -7.89 25.52
C CYS A 106 -14.83 -6.35 25.51
N LYS A 107 -13.82 -5.76 26.12
CA LYS A 107 -13.58 -4.33 25.99
C LYS A 107 -12.93 -4.06 24.64
N VAL A 108 -13.47 -3.10 23.87
CA VAL A 108 -12.95 -2.68 22.56
C VAL A 108 -12.61 -1.19 22.60
N SER A 109 -11.53 -0.82 21.93
CA SER A 109 -11.13 0.58 21.71
C SER A 109 -10.67 0.75 20.27
N THR A 110 -11.34 1.63 19.53
CA THR A 110 -10.96 2.01 18.16
C THR A 110 -10.53 3.47 18.15
N THR A 111 -9.37 3.75 17.58
CA THR A 111 -8.80 5.11 17.49
C THR A 111 -8.30 5.38 16.08
N PRO A 112 -8.46 6.62 15.55
CA PRO A 112 -7.79 7.02 14.33
C PRO A 112 -6.26 6.87 14.46
N GLU A 113 -5.61 6.34 13.43
CA GLU A 113 -4.16 6.11 13.40
C GLU A 113 -3.47 6.98 12.33
N ASP A 114 -4.03 6.99 11.13
CA ASP A 114 -3.46 7.68 9.97
C ASP A 114 -4.56 7.95 8.94
N ILE A 115 -4.20 8.48 7.78
CA ILE A 115 -5.08 8.56 6.61
C ILE A 115 -4.40 8.00 5.36
N THR A 116 -5.19 7.52 4.43
CA THR A 116 -4.82 7.26 3.05
C THR A 116 -5.59 8.18 2.12
N LEU A 117 -5.09 8.37 0.89
CA LEU A 117 -5.80 9.13 -0.12
C LEU A 117 -6.11 8.26 -1.33
N GLU A 118 -7.37 8.28 -1.76
CA GLU A 118 -7.87 7.50 -2.88
C GLU A 118 -8.50 8.41 -3.95
N LEU A 119 -8.41 7.98 -5.19
CA LEU A 119 -9.00 8.64 -6.35
C LEU A 119 -9.76 7.61 -7.18
N ASP A 120 -11.07 7.81 -7.34
CA ASP A 120 -11.86 7.04 -8.30
C ASP A 120 -11.50 7.49 -9.71
N LEU A 121 -11.08 6.54 -10.55
CA LEU A 121 -10.62 6.81 -11.89
C LEU A 121 -11.78 6.78 -12.88
N PRO A 122 -11.93 7.80 -13.74
CA PRO A 122 -12.86 7.78 -14.85
C PRO A 122 -12.31 6.93 -16.00
N VAL A 123 -13.13 6.73 -17.04
CA VAL A 123 -12.73 5.93 -18.21
C VAL A 123 -11.78 6.66 -19.16
N ALA A 124 -11.69 7.99 -19.06
CA ALA A 124 -10.87 8.80 -19.96
C ALA A 124 -10.02 9.84 -19.22
N TRP A 125 -8.81 10.07 -19.73
CA TRP A 125 -7.88 11.06 -19.20
C TRP A 125 -8.48 12.48 -19.11
N GLU A 126 -9.23 12.90 -20.12
CA GLU A 126 -9.85 14.23 -20.12
C GLU A 126 -10.94 14.38 -19.04
N GLU A 127 -11.62 13.30 -18.72
CA GLU A 127 -12.59 13.27 -17.62
C GLU A 127 -11.86 13.41 -16.27
N TYR A 128 -10.72 12.72 -16.08
CA TYR A 128 -9.90 12.92 -14.88
C TYR A 128 -9.47 14.38 -14.72
N LEU A 129 -8.98 15.00 -15.79
CA LEU A 129 -8.64 16.41 -15.74
C LEU A 129 -9.88 17.28 -15.42
N GLY A 130 -11.09 16.83 -15.80
CA GLY A 130 -12.36 17.46 -15.46
C GLY A 130 -12.69 17.38 -13.95
N LEU A 131 -12.30 16.32 -13.27
CA LEU A 131 -12.51 16.15 -11.81
C LEU A 131 -11.65 17.12 -10.97
N LEU A 132 -10.51 17.52 -11.50
CA LEU A 132 -9.64 18.49 -10.84
C LEU A 132 -10.25 19.89 -10.87
N ASN A 133 -10.10 20.65 -9.80
CA ASN A 133 -10.49 22.06 -9.83
C ASN A 133 -9.68 22.85 -10.86
N GLY A 134 -10.17 24.05 -11.24
CA GLY A 134 -9.56 24.83 -12.31
C GLY A 134 -8.06 25.12 -12.12
N LYS A 135 -7.62 25.39 -10.87
CA LYS A 135 -6.22 25.65 -10.54
C LYS A 135 -5.37 24.37 -10.66
N GLN A 136 -5.84 23.26 -10.11
CA GLN A 136 -5.14 21.96 -10.18
C GLN A 136 -4.99 21.49 -11.62
N ARG A 137 -6.08 21.52 -12.42
CA ARG A 137 -6.08 21.15 -13.84
C ARG A 137 -5.13 22.01 -14.65
N HIS A 138 -5.14 23.33 -14.44
CA HIS A 138 -4.22 24.25 -15.13
C HIS A 138 -2.77 23.91 -14.79
N GLU A 139 -2.49 23.64 -13.53
CA GLU A 139 -1.15 23.32 -13.04
C GLU A 139 -0.62 22.01 -13.63
N VAL A 140 -1.44 20.94 -13.66
CA VAL A 140 -1.07 19.67 -14.30
C VAL A 140 -0.75 19.88 -15.78
N LYS A 141 -1.63 20.55 -16.55
CA LYS A 141 -1.41 20.82 -17.97
C LYS A 141 -0.17 21.68 -18.21
N ARG A 142 0.05 22.70 -17.39
CA ARG A 142 1.22 23.57 -17.47
C ARG A 142 2.53 22.81 -17.22
N LYS A 143 2.54 21.94 -16.19
CA LYS A 143 3.73 21.14 -15.86
C LYS A 143 4.06 20.12 -16.93
N LEU A 144 3.07 19.40 -17.46
CA LEU A 144 3.26 18.47 -18.58
C LEU A 144 3.87 19.16 -19.79
N ARG A 145 3.30 20.31 -20.20
CA ARG A 145 3.85 21.09 -21.32
C ARG A 145 5.31 21.50 -21.08
N ARG A 146 5.64 21.98 -19.85
CA ARG A 146 7.01 22.37 -19.51
C ARG A 146 7.99 21.21 -19.54
N LEU A 147 7.55 20.02 -19.17
CA LEU A 147 8.35 18.81 -19.24
C LEU A 147 8.63 18.46 -20.73
N ASP A 148 7.59 18.49 -21.58
CA ASP A 148 7.71 18.23 -23.01
C ASP A 148 8.63 19.28 -23.72
N GLU A 149 8.56 20.55 -23.29
CA GLU A 149 9.45 21.62 -23.81
C GLU A 149 10.92 21.46 -23.35
N ALA A 150 11.19 20.70 -22.29
CA ALA A 150 12.54 20.52 -21.75
C ALA A 150 13.36 19.43 -22.47
N GLY A 151 12.74 18.56 -23.24
CA GLY A 151 13.44 17.51 -23.99
C GLY A 151 12.55 16.32 -24.33
N GLU A 152 13.18 15.24 -24.77
CA GLU A 152 12.50 13.98 -25.05
C GLU A 152 12.08 13.29 -23.75
N VAL A 153 10.77 13.05 -23.60
CA VAL A 153 10.17 12.46 -22.39
C VAL A 153 9.70 11.05 -22.69
N TYR A 154 10.13 10.10 -21.85
CA TYR A 154 9.68 8.72 -21.94
C TYR A 154 9.27 8.20 -20.56
N LEU A 155 8.11 7.56 -20.48
CA LEU A 155 7.67 6.84 -19.27
C LEU A 155 7.85 5.33 -19.52
N ARG A 156 8.89 4.78 -18.93
CA ARG A 156 9.13 3.33 -18.92
C ARG A 156 8.29 2.68 -17.83
N VAL A 157 7.57 1.62 -18.19
CA VAL A 157 6.86 0.77 -17.24
C VAL A 157 7.57 -0.58 -17.22
N VAL A 158 8.19 -0.91 -16.09
CA VAL A 158 8.96 -2.14 -15.91
C VAL A 158 8.10 -3.14 -15.14
N GLU A 159 7.77 -4.24 -15.80
CA GLU A 159 6.96 -5.35 -15.28
C GLU A 159 7.68 -6.69 -15.45
N ASP A 160 8.67 -6.78 -16.35
CA ASP A 160 9.43 -8.01 -16.59
C ASP A 160 10.38 -8.31 -15.43
N VAL A 161 10.26 -9.52 -14.88
CA VAL A 161 11.08 -10.03 -13.77
C VAL A 161 12.58 -9.91 -14.06
N ALA A 162 13.01 -10.08 -15.31
CA ALA A 162 14.41 -10.01 -15.70
C ALA A 162 15.00 -8.59 -15.61
N GLU A 163 14.16 -7.56 -15.79
CA GLU A 163 14.58 -6.16 -15.76
C GLU A 163 14.54 -5.55 -14.36
N ILE A 164 13.77 -6.14 -13.41
CA ILE A 164 13.56 -5.61 -12.06
C ILE A 164 14.88 -5.31 -11.32
N PRO A 165 15.89 -6.19 -11.28
CA PRO A 165 17.11 -5.93 -10.50
C PRO A 165 17.82 -4.64 -10.89
N GLN A 166 17.92 -4.34 -12.18
CA GLN A 166 18.56 -3.14 -12.70
C GLN A 166 17.74 -1.90 -12.32
N HIS A 167 16.44 -1.90 -12.62
CA HIS A 167 15.58 -0.75 -12.41
C HIS A 167 15.27 -0.48 -10.93
N MET A 168 15.32 -1.49 -10.06
CA MET A 168 15.28 -1.27 -8.61
C MET A 168 16.49 -0.51 -8.08
N SER A 169 17.66 -0.64 -8.72
CA SER A 169 18.83 0.17 -8.36
C SER A 169 18.59 1.65 -8.69
N THR A 170 18.11 1.94 -9.89
CA THR A 170 17.70 3.29 -10.31
C THR A 170 16.61 3.87 -9.38
N PHE A 171 15.60 3.06 -9.04
CA PHE A 171 14.55 3.48 -8.11
C PHE A 171 15.12 3.88 -6.74
N PHE A 172 16.03 3.09 -6.15
CA PHE A 172 16.63 3.44 -4.85
C PHE A 172 17.52 4.67 -4.92
N GLU A 173 18.24 4.88 -6.00
CA GLU A 173 19.03 6.11 -6.21
C GLU A 173 18.13 7.34 -6.20
N LEU A 174 17.08 7.35 -7.00
CA LEU A 174 16.12 8.45 -7.08
C LEU A 174 15.36 8.64 -5.74
N LEU A 175 15.03 7.53 -5.05
CA LEU A 175 14.38 7.58 -3.76
C LEU A 175 15.26 8.26 -2.71
N LYS A 176 16.55 7.87 -2.62
CA LYS A 176 17.52 8.46 -1.69
C LYS A 176 17.79 9.94 -2.00
N MET A 177 17.84 10.31 -3.28
CA MET A 177 18.07 11.68 -3.71
C MET A 177 16.92 12.61 -3.35
N SER A 178 15.70 12.11 -3.29
CA SER A 178 14.49 12.94 -3.15
C SER A 178 14.30 13.59 -1.78
N SER A 179 14.79 12.97 -0.69
CA SER A 179 14.82 13.57 0.66
C SER A 179 15.77 12.82 1.59
N SER A 180 16.24 13.51 2.65
CA SER A 180 17.07 12.91 3.70
C SER A 180 16.33 11.81 4.49
N GLU A 181 15.02 11.93 4.67
CA GLU A 181 14.18 10.94 5.34
C GLU A 181 14.12 9.65 4.53
N LYS A 182 13.90 9.76 3.21
CA LYS A 182 13.92 8.60 2.30
C LYS A 182 15.30 7.97 2.20
N ALA A 183 16.36 8.78 2.22
CA ALA A 183 17.73 8.26 2.26
C ALA A 183 17.99 7.44 3.53
N ALA A 184 17.52 7.92 4.70
CA ALA A 184 17.62 7.20 5.97
C ALA A 184 16.75 5.93 6.02
N PHE A 185 15.59 5.96 5.37
CA PHE A 185 14.67 4.82 5.29
C PHE A 185 15.27 3.65 4.47
N VAL A 186 16.03 3.93 3.42
CA VAL A 186 16.61 2.89 2.53
C VAL A 186 17.90 2.33 3.16
N THR A 187 17.78 1.60 4.27
CA THR A 187 18.86 0.78 4.84
C THR A 187 19.13 -0.44 3.96
N ASP A 188 20.24 -1.15 4.19
CA ASP A 188 20.56 -2.39 3.44
C ASP A 188 19.47 -3.46 3.64
N GLN A 189 18.95 -3.59 4.87
CA GLN A 189 17.84 -4.50 5.17
C GLN A 189 16.58 -4.11 4.39
N MET A 190 16.22 -2.83 4.38
CA MET A 190 15.06 -2.32 3.66
C MET A 190 15.23 -2.48 2.14
N ALA A 191 16.41 -2.18 1.61
CA ALA A 191 16.71 -2.38 0.19
C ALA A 191 16.62 -3.87 -0.21
N SER A 192 17.12 -4.79 0.63
CA SER A 192 17.01 -6.24 0.42
C SER A 192 15.54 -6.69 0.43
N PHE A 193 14.76 -6.25 1.41
CA PHE A 193 13.33 -6.51 1.49
C PHE A 193 12.60 -6.07 0.22
N PHE A 194 12.79 -4.83 -0.21
CA PHE A 194 12.11 -4.30 -1.41
C PHE A 194 12.55 -4.96 -2.71
N ARG A 195 13.81 -5.37 -2.85
CA ARG A 195 14.26 -6.15 -4.02
C ARG A 195 13.55 -7.50 -4.08
N THR A 196 13.48 -8.19 -2.95
CA THR A 196 12.78 -9.48 -2.84
C THR A 196 11.30 -9.34 -3.14
N LEU A 197 10.68 -8.32 -2.53
CA LEU A 197 9.25 -8.02 -2.73
C LEU A 197 8.95 -7.68 -4.20
N ALA A 198 9.73 -6.78 -4.81
CA ALA A 198 9.56 -6.40 -6.21
C ALA A 198 9.65 -7.60 -7.15
N GLY A 199 10.63 -8.50 -6.93
CA GLY A 199 10.77 -9.72 -7.71
C GLY A 199 9.57 -10.67 -7.57
N ALA A 200 9.03 -10.83 -6.36
CA ALA A 200 7.85 -11.65 -6.09
C ALA A 200 6.58 -11.03 -6.71
N MET A 201 6.39 -9.72 -6.55
CA MET A 201 5.23 -9.02 -7.10
C MET A 201 5.26 -8.94 -8.64
N ALA A 202 6.43 -8.85 -9.26
CA ALA A 202 6.57 -8.96 -10.72
C ALA A 202 6.19 -10.35 -11.24
N LYS A 203 6.63 -11.43 -10.56
CA LYS A 203 6.23 -12.81 -10.91
C LYS A 203 4.71 -12.99 -10.86
N SER A 204 4.04 -12.34 -9.91
CA SER A 204 2.59 -12.35 -9.76
C SER A 204 1.88 -11.34 -10.67
N LYS A 205 2.60 -10.60 -11.53
CA LYS A 205 2.09 -9.56 -12.43
C LYS A 205 1.34 -8.43 -11.69
N ILE A 206 1.83 -8.09 -10.51
CA ILE A 206 1.25 -7.06 -9.64
C ILE A 206 2.14 -5.82 -9.61
N LEU A 207 3.47 -5.98 -9.74
CA LEU A 207 4.39 -4.84 -9.75
C LEU A 207 4.25 -4.03 -11.04
N LYS A 208 4.18 -2.69 -10.89
CA LYS A 208 4.43 -1.70 -11.93
C LYS A 208 5.48 -0.71 -11.44
N LEU A 209 6.69 -0.79 -11.97
CA LEU A 209 7.74 0.17 -11.64
C LEU A 209 7.86 1.19 -12.78
N TYR A 210 7.44 2.42 -12.51
CA TYR A 210 7.50 3.53 -13.44
C TYR A 210 8.84 4.24 -13.31
N ILE A 211 9.51 4.47 -14.44
CA ILE A 211 10.71 5.31 -14.54
C ILE A 211 10.42 6.41 -15.56
N LEU A 212 10.42 7.65 -15.11
CA LEU A 212 10.32 8.82 -15.97
C LEU A 212 11.73 9.20 -16.43
N GLU A 213 11.94 9.18 -17.74
CA GLU A 213 13.20 9.53 -18.39
C GLU A 213 13.04 10.88 -19.12
N LEU A 214 14.04 11.72 -19.04
CA LEU A 214 14.18 12.97 -19.81
C LEU A 214 15.53 12.96 -20.52
N ASN A 215 15.53 12.97 -21.86
CA ASN A 215 16.73 12.82 -22.69
C ASN A 215 17.56 11.58 -22.29
N ASP A 216 16.92 10.42 -22.21
CA ASP A 216 17.48 9.12 -21.81
C ASP A 216 18.00 9.04 -20.36
N ALA A 217 17.87 10.10 -19.56
CA ALA A 217 18.26 10.10 -18.16
C ALA A 217 17.05 9.85 -17.24
N PRO A 218 17.12 8.90 -16.29
CA PRO A 218 16.05 8.69 -15.31
C PRO A 218 16.00 9.87 -14.32
N VAL A 219 14.85 10.57 -14.27
CA VAL A 219 14.66 11.77 -13.44
C VAL A 219 13.65 11.59 -12.31
N ALA A 220 12.76 10.60 -12.43
CA ALA A 220 11.85 10.22 -11.35
C ALA A 220 11.45 8.75 -11.50
N ALA A 221 11.04 8.15 -10.38
CA ALA A 221 10.51 6.79 -10.36
C ALA A 221 9.36 6.65 -9.38
N ALA A 222 8.43 5.74 -9.67
CA ALA A 222 7.34 5.36 -8.78
C ALA A 222 7.16 3.85 -8.76
N MET A 223 7.17 3.27 -7.57
CA MET A 223 6.88 1.86 -7.35
C MET A 223 5.40 1.71 -7.02
N CYS A 224 4.68 1.00 -7.86
CA CYS A 224 3.25 0.79 -7.74
C CYS A 224 2.91 -0.70 -7.73
N PHE A 225 1.74 -1.01 -7.15
CA PHE A 225 1.16 -2.36 -7.16
C PHE A 225 -0.22 -2.31 -7.81
N ASP A 226 -0.38 -3.07 -8.88
CA ASP A 226 -1.62 -3.19 -9.64
C ASP A 226 -2.39 -4.42 -9.15
N PHE A 227 -3.39 -4.18 -8.32
CA PHE A 227 -4.15 -5.25 -7.71
C PHE A 227 -5.63 -4.86 -7.57
N ASN A 228 -6.51 -5.79 -7.91
CA ASN A 228 -7.97 -5.65 -7.70
C ASN A 228 -8.56 -4.39 -8.36
N ALA A 229 -8.21 -4.15 -9.64
CA ALA A 229 -8.60 -2.97 -10.43
C ALA A 229 -8.15 -1.63 -9.82
N THR A 230 -7.19 -1.64 -8.89
CA THR A 230 -6.62 -0.47 -8.22
C THR A 230 -5.12 -0.42 -8.45
N LEU A 231 -4.61 0.75 -8.84
CA LEU A 231 -3.17 1.00 -8.85
C LEU A 231 -2.79 1.70 -7.54
N HIS A 232 -1.96 1.04 -6.73
CA HIS A 232 -1.49 1.53 -5.44
C HIS A 232 -0.12 2.17 -5.60
N LEU A 233 0.03 3.46 -5.33
CA LEU A 233 1.30 4.19 -5.34
C LEU A 233 2.04 3.95 -4.03
N TYR A 234 2.95 2.98 -4.02
CA TYR A 234 3.62 2.57 -2.80
C TYR A 234 4.73 3.53 -2.36
N ASN A 235 5.62 3.90 -3.26
CA ASN A 235 6.67 4.88 -2.98
C ASN A 235 7.17 5.52 -4.27
N SER A 236 7.73 6.73 -4.18
CA SER A 236 8.26 7.45 -5.33
C SER A 236 9.50 8.28 -4.96
N GLY A 237 10.40 8.44 -5.91
CA GLY A 237 11.60 9.25 -5.77
C GLY A 237 11.87 10.07 -7.02
N PHE A 238 12.70 11.10 -6.91
CA PHE A 238 13.07 11.94 -8.04
C PHE A 238 14.43 12.61 -7.82
N ASP A 239 15.07 13.01 -8.90
CA ASP A 239 16.28 13.82 -8.86
C ASP A 239 15.93 15.29 -8.58
N PRO A 240 16.38 15.89 -7.45
CA PRO A 240 16.09 17.27 -7.07
C PRO A 240 16.68 18.29 -8.04
N ASN A 241 17.66 17.96 -8.86
CA ASN A 241 18.16 18.83 -9.92
C ASN A 241 17.07 19.20 -10.95
N PHE A 242 16.06 18.35 -11.10
CA PHE A 242 14.89 18.58 -11.96
C PHE A 242 13.66 19.08 -11.23
N HIS A 243 13.80 19.57 -9.98
CA HIS A 243 12.68 20.08 -9.17
C HIS A 243 11.87 21.17 -9.89
N SER A 244 12.53 22.05 -10.68
CA SER A 244 11.85 23.09 -11.45
C SER A 244 10.82 22.54 -12.44
N LEU A 245 11.03 21.34 -12.96
CA LEU A 245 10.11 20.62 -13.86
C LEU A 245 9.05 19.81 -13.13
N SER A 246 9.15 19.67 -11.79
CA SER A 246 8.22 18.88 -10.97
C SER A 246 8.14 17.38 -11.36
N VAL A 247 9.25 16.79 -11.76
CA VAL A 247 9.33 15.44 -12.35
C VAL A 247 8.74 14.35 -11.43
N GLY A 248 8.92 14.43 -10.10
CA GLY A 248 8.32 13.48 -9.16
C GLY A 248 6.80 13.52 -9.20
N SER A 249 6.19 14.72 -9.15
CA SER A 249 4.74 14.87 -9.28
C SER A 249 4.24 14.43 -10.65
N LEU A 250 5.00 14.69 -11.72
CA LEU A 250 4.62 14.30 -13.08
C LEU A 250 4.75 12.79 -13.33
N CYS A 251 5.70 12.11 -12.71
CA CYS A 251 5.76 10.64 -12.71
C CYS A 251 4.46 10.05 -12.16
N ASN A 252 3.96 10.58 -11.03
CA ASN A 252 2.67 10.14 -10.45
C ASN A 252 1.48 10.51 -11.34
N VAL A 253 1.48 11.69 -11.99
CA VAL A 253 0.44 12.09 -12.96
C VAL A 253 0.41 11.14 -14.16
N LEU A 254 1.57 10.74 -14.66
CA LEU A 254 1.67 9.83 -15.80
C LEU A 254 1.29 8.39 -15.43
N SER A 255 1.58 7.95 -14.19
CA SER A 255 1.10 6.66 -13.70
C SER A 255 -0.43 6.63 -13.50
N ILE A 256 -1.06 7.75 -13.10
CA ILE A 256 -2.52 7.88 -13.10
C ILE A 256 -3.08 7.75 -14.53
N LYS A 257 -2.41 8.40 -15.50
CA LYS A 257 -2.83 8.31 -16.91
C LYS A 257 -2.74 6.88 -17.43
N ASP A 258 -1.65 6.17 -17.13
CA ASP A 258 -1.48 4.74 -17.48
C ASP A 258 -2.55 3.87 -16.81
N ALA A 259 -2.87 4.11 -15.53
CA ALA A 259 -3.92 3.39 -14.81
C ALA A 259 -5.30 3.55 -15.48
N ILE A 260 -5.65 4.78 -15.90
CA ILE A 260 -6.90 5.06 -16.65
C ILE A 260 -6.89 4.31 -17.99
N GLN A 261 -5.79 4.40 -18.75
CA GLN A 261 -5.66 3.74 -20.05
C GLN A 261 -5.68 2.21 -19.95
N SER A 262 -5.22 1.67 -18.81
CA SER A 262 -5.27 0.24 -18.48
C SER A 262 -6.61 -0.19 -17.88
N GLY A 263 -7.62 0.71 -17.80
CA GLY A 263 -8.96 0.41 -17.30
C GLY A 263 -9.03 0.16 -15.80
N ARG A 264 -8.13 0.74 -15.00
CA ARG A 264 -8.21 0.67 -13.55
C ARG A 264 -9.32 1.58 -13.05
N GLN A 265 -9.98 1.15 -11.97
CA GLN A 265 -11.14 1.86 -11.40
C GLN A 265 -10.73 2.83 -10.30
N LYS A 266 -9.58 2.58 -9.66
CA LYS A 266 -9.09 3.39 -8.55
C LYS A 266 -7.57 3.59 -8.63
N TYR A 267 -7.12 4.75 -8.16
CA TYR A 267 -5.73 5.05 -7.85
C TYR A 267 -5.64 5.32 -6.36
N ASP A 268 -4.85 4.54 -5.67
CA ASP A 268 -4.64 4.66 -4.24
C ASP A 268 -3.24 5.21 -3.99
N PHE A 269 -3.18 6.40 -3.41
CA PHE A 269 -1.90 7.05 -3.05
C PHE A 269 -1.28 6.47 -1.79
N LEU A 270 -1.98 5.52 -1.14
CA LEU A 270 -1.61 4.92 0.12
C LEU A 270 -1.42 5.96 1.25
N LYS A 271 -0.86 5.52 2.36
CA LYS A 271 -0.75 6.27 3.60
C LYS A 271 0.03 7.60 3.45
N GLY A 272 -0.37 8.61 4.24
CA GLY A 272 0.28 9.92 4.36
C GLY A 272 -0.48 11.07 3.72
N GLU A 273 -0.35 12.25 4.34
CA GLU A 273 -1.07 13.50 4.01
C GLU A 273 -0.33 14.43 3.05
N GLU A 274 0.56 13.92 2.19
CA GLU A 274 1.35 14.79 1.35
C GLU A 274 0.47 15.63 0.41
N THR A 275 0.68 16.92 0.45
CA THR A 275 -0.11 17.93 -0.28
C THR A 275 -0.30 17.61 -1.77
N TYR A 276 0.66 16.91 -2.41
CA TYR A 276 0.54 16.58 -3.83
C TYR A 276 -0.59 15.58 -4.10
N LYS A 277 -0.88 14.67 -3.19
CA LYS A 277 -1.95 13.68 -3.32
C LYS A 277 -3.32 14.37 -3.43
N HIS A 278 -3.58 15.36 -2.56
CA HIS A 278 -4.78 16.20 -2.64
C HIS A 278 -4.83 17.02 -3.94
N ARG A 279 -3.68 17.54 -4.40
CA ARG A 279 -3.61 18.30 -5.65
C ARG A 279 -3.90 17.46 -6.90
N LEU A 280 -3.69 16.17 -6.81
CA LEU A 280 -4.02 15.20 -7.86
C LEU A 280 -5.42 14.60 -7.71
N GLY A 281 -6.24 15.10 -6.78
CA GLY A 281 -7.64 14.72 -6.63
C GLY A 281 -7.90 13.62 -5.61
N GLY A 282 -6.89 13.22 -4.83
CA GLY A 282 -7.05 12.24 -3.76
C GLY A 282 -8.03 12.74 -2.69
N ARG A 283 -8.88 11.83 -2.22
CA ARG A 283 -9.82 12.01 -1.11
C ARG A 283 -9.37 11.19 0.07
N GLU A 284 -9.43 11.78 1.24
CA GLU A 284 -9.02 11.14 2.49
C GLU A 284 -9.93 9.97 2.86
N VAL A 285 -9.29 8.88 3.28
CA VAL A 285 -9.94 7.73 3.91
C VAL A 285 -9.19 7.48 5.22
N PRO A 286 -9.85 7.53 6.38
CA PRO A 286 -9.18 7.32 7.67
C PRO A 286 -8.73 5.88 7.83
N LEU A 287 -7.60 5.70 8.51
CA LEU A 287 -7.13 4.41 9.00
C LEU A 287 -7.25 4.36 10.51
N TYR A 288 -7.50 3.17 11.04
CA TYR A 288 -7.77 2.96 12.45
C TYR A 288 -6.86 1.90 13.06
N ASN A 289 -6.65 2.07 14.36
CA ASN A 289 -6.15 1.03 15.24
C ASN A 289 -7.30 0.52 16.09
N CYS A 290 -7.42 -0.80 16.24
CA CYS A 290 -8.39 -1.45 17.08
C CYS A 290 -7.68 -2.32 18.12
N ARG A 291 -7.98 -2.09 19.39
CA ARG A 291 -7.53 -2.91 20.52
C ARG A 291 -8.70 -3.60 21.16
N ILE A 292 -8.57 -4.92 21.32
CA ILE A 292 -9.58 -5.78 21.97
C ILE A 292 -8.91 -6.48 23.15
N TRP A 293 -9.52 -6.38 24.33
CA TRP A 293 -9.13 -7.12 25.52
C TRP A 293 -10.06 -8.33 25.64
N LEU A 294 -9.47 -9.52 25.48
CA LEU A 294 -10.17 -10.81 25.49
C LEU A 294 -10.49 -11.29 26.91
#